data_c56c0f8e092ca541069bbbcddc2c9c71
#
_entry.id   c56c0f8e092ca541069bbbcddc2c9c71
#
_cell.length_a   1.000
_cell.length_b   1.000
_cell.length_c   1.000
_cell.angle_alpha   90.00
_cell.angle_beta   90.00
_cell.angle_gamma   90.00
#
_symmetry.space_group_name_H-M   'P 1'
#
loop_
_entity.id
_entity.type
_entity.pdbx_description
1 polymer ?
#
loop_
_entity_poly.entity_id
_entity_poly.type
_entity_poly.pdbx_seq_one_letter_code
_entity_poly.pdbx_strand_id
1 'polypeptide(L)'
;MTHTRTAIDTIRGYYYQFDLYALQILESKGENITLEGIEDVDVNSATETTAIQCKYYEGTTYNHSVIAEPIRWMLKHFKTHKTDTFKYKLYGFYKDGQDKLMLPLTVEFVKDKFLTFKEKGTKHKLY
;
A
#
# COMPACT_ATOMS: atom_id res chain seq x y z
N MET A 1 13.20 21.73 2.67
CA MET A 1 11.85 22.34 2.74
C MET A 1 10.80 21.23 2.78
N THR A 2 9.99 21.21 3.80
CA THR A 2 8.97 20.18 3.94
C THR A 2 7.80 20.50 2.99
N HIS A 3 7.46 19.57 2.13
CA HIS A 3 6.30 19.75 1.25
C HIS A 3 5.03 19.61 2.06
N THR A 4 4.26 20.68 2.18
CA THR A 4 2.95 20.65 2.84
C THR A 4 1.89 20.23 1.83
N ARG A 5 1.13 19.19 2.17
CA ARG A 5 0.04 18.71 1.33
C ARG A 5 -1.08 19.75 1.29
N THR A 6 -1.46 20.19 0.09
CA THR A 6 -2.53 21.17 -0.08
C THR A 6 -3.90 20.51 0.08
N ALA A 7 -4.94 21.34 0.29
CA ALA A 7 -6.33 20.84 0.32
C ALA A 7 -6.72 20.18 -1.01
N ILE A 8 -6.22 20.72 -2.14
CA ILE A 8 -6.48 20.16 -3.47
C ILE A 8 -5.87 18.76 -3.59
N ASP A 9 -4.63 18.57 -3.14
CA ASP A 9 -3.96 17.26 -3.16
C ASP A 9 -4.71 16.25 -2.29
N THR A 10 -5.22 16.69 -1.15
CA THR A 10 -6.00 15.85 -0.25
C THR A 10 -7.30 15.40 -0.91
N ILE A 11 -8.01 16.31 -1.58
CA ILE A 11 -9.24 16.01 -2.31
C ILE A 11 -8.97 15.02 -3.45
N ARG A 12 -7.89 15.23 -4.22
CA ARG A 12 -7.49 14.31 -5.31
C ARG A 12 -7.21 12.91 -4.77
N GLY A 13 -6.56 12.81 -3.62
CA GLY A 13 -6.31 11.54 -2.95
C GLY A 13 -7.61 10.82 -2.59
N TYR A 14 -8.60 11.52 -2.09
CA TYR A 14 -9.91 10.94 -1.80
C TYR A 14 -10.64 10.52 -3.06
N TYR A 15 -10.60 11.29 -4.14
CA TYR A 15 -11.20 10.89 -5.41
C TYR A 15 -10.55 9.62 -5.96
N TYR A 16 -9.23 9.50 -5.86
CA TYR A 16 -8.52 8.29 -6.27
C TYR A 16 -8.99 7.07 -5.47
N GLN A 17 -9.16 7.23 -4.16
CA GLN A 17 -9.68 6.17 -3.29
C GLN A 17 -11.13 5.80 -3.63
N PHE A 18 -11.98 6.79 -3.91
CA PHE A 18 -13.36 6.54 -4.31
C PHE A 18 -13.45 5.85 -5.67
N ASP A 19 -12.59 6.21 -6.61
CA ASP A 19 -12.52 5.55 -7.91
C ASP A 19 -12.17 4.07 -7.75
N LEU A 20 -11.20 3.76 -6.89
CA LEU A 20 -10.85 2.38 -6.59
C LEU A 20 -12.03 1.65 -5.92
N TYR A 21 -12.69 2.30 -4.97
CA TYR A 21 -13.85 1.73 -4.29
C TYR A 21 -14.96 1.38 -5.29
N ALA A 22 -15.28 2.30 -6.19
CA ALA A 22 -16.26 2.10 -7.25
C ALA A 22 -15.86 0.94 -8.17
N LEU A 23 -14.57 0.88 -8.57
CA LEU A 23 -14.06 -0.19 -9.40
C LEU A 23 -14.22 -1.55 -8.72
N GLN A 24 -13.88 -1.65 -7.44
CA GLN A 24 -14.04 -2.90 -6.69
C GLN A 24 -15.50 -3.33 -6.61
N ILE A 25 -16.42 -2.40 -6.41
CA ILE A 25 -17.85 -2.69 -6.42
C ILE A 25 -18.29 -3.25 -7.77
N LEU A 26 -17.87 -2.63 -8.87
CA LEU A 26 -18.22 -3.04 -10.22
C LEU A 26 -17.62 -4.41 -10.58
N GLU A 27 -16.45 -4.73 -10.05
CA GLU A 27 -15.77 -6.01 -10.28
C GLU A 27 -16.25 -7.12 -9.31
N SER A 28 -17.00 -6.77 -8.27
CA SER A 28 -17.38 -7.72 -7.23
C SER A 28 -18.31 -8.82 -7.76
N LYS A 29 -18.15 -10.01 -7.21
CA LYS A 29 -18.97 -11.20 -7.52
C LYS A 29 -19.56 -11.77 -6.23
N GLY A 30 -20.20 -10.91 -5.43
CA GLY A 30 -20.79 -11.28 -4.15
C GLY A 30 -19.91 -10.95 -2.93
N GLU A 31 -18.72 -10.36 -3.13
CA GLU A 31 -17.89 -9.89 -2.03
C GLU A 31 -18.48 -8.61 -1.41
N ASN A 32 -18.21 -8.43 -0.12
CA ASN A 32 -18.50 -7.18 0.57
C ASN A 32 -17.32 -6.22 0.45
N ILE A 33 -17.58 -4.98 0.06
CA ILE A 33 -16.55 -3.96 -0.08
C ILE A 33 -16.68 -2.99 1.09
N THR A 34 -15.62 -2.84 1.86
CA THR A 34 -15.59 -1.94 3.02
C THR A 34 -14.64 -0.78 2.73
N LEU A 35 -15.14 0.45 2.88
CA LEU A 35 -14.32 1.66 2.78
C LEU A 35 -13.75 1.96 4.17
N GLU A 36 -12.43 2.21 4.23
CA GLU A 36 -11.72 2.50 5.48
C GLU A 36 -11.90 1.42 6.56
N GLY A 37 -11.71 0.16 6.17
CA GLY A 37 -11.70 -0.97 7.08
C GLY A 37 -10.29 -1.24 7.63
N ILE A 38 -9.71 -2.40 7.33
CA ILE A 38 -8.32 -2.74 7.69
C ILE A 38 -7.36 -1.78 6.98
N GLU A 39 -7.61 -1.55 5.70
CA GLU A 39 -6.93 -0.57 4.87
C GLU A 39 -7.96 0.40 4.27
N ASP A 40 -7.55 1.17 3.26
CA ASP A 40 -8.44 2.15 2.63
C ASP A 40 -9.66 1.47 1.99
N VAL A 41 -9.45 0.33 1.34
CA VAL A 41 -10.51 -0.46 0.73
C VAL A 41 -10.28 -1.94 1.03
N ASP A 42 -11.25 -2.58 1.65
CA ASP A 42 -11.21 -4.02 1.92
C ASP A 42 -12.24 -4.75 1.05
N VAL A 43 -11.81 -5.84 0.44
CA VAL A 43 -12.67 -6.74 -0.33
C VAL A 43 -12.82 -8.03 0.46
N ASN A 44 -14.01 -8.28 0.97
CA ASN A 44 -14.30 -9.41 1.86
C ASN A 44 -15.11 -10.47 1.12
N SER A 45 -14.56 -11.66 0.99
CA SER A 45 -15.29 -12.85 0.55
C SER A 45 -15.56 -13.78 1.74
N ALA A 46 -16.25 -14.90 1.50
CA ALA A 46 -16.49 -15.90 2.54
C ALA A 46 -15.19 -16.55 3.05
N THR A 47 -14.13 -16.53 2.25
CA THR A 47 -12.88 -17.27 2.53
C THR A 47 -11.68 -16.40 2.76
N GLU A 48 -11.68 -15.15 2.28
CA GLU A 48 -10.51 -14.27 2.41
C GLU A 48 -10.89 -12.79 2.41
N THR A 49 -9.99 -11.97 2.94
CA THR A 49 -10.09 -10.51 2.88
C THR A 49 -8.86 -9.98 2.15
N THR A 50 -9.08 -9.13 1.15
CA THR A 50 -8.03 -8.38 0.48
C THR A 50 -8.07 -6.94 0.97
N ALA A 51 -7.02 -6.50 1.63
CA ALA A 51 -6.88 -5.15 2.15
C ALA A 51 -6.02 -4.32 1.19
N ILE A 52 -6.57 -3.24 0.66
CA ILE A 52 -5.94 -2.42 -0.37
C ILE A 52 -5.63 -1.04 0.18
N GLN A 53 -4.34 -0.70 0.21
CA GLN A 53 -3.88 0.64 0.56
C GLN A 53 -3.79 1.49 -0.70
N CYS A 54 -4.40 2.68 -0.69
CA CYS A 54 -4.33 3.63 -1.79
C CYS A 54 -3.26 4.69 -1.53
N LYS A 55 -2.40 4.94 -2.52
CA LYS A 55 -1.37 5.98 -2.47
C LYS A 55 -1.43 6.82 -3.75
N TYR A 56 -1.85 8.07 -3.62
CA TYR A 56 -1.90 9.01 -4.74
C TYR A 56 -0.88 10.12 -4.54
N TYR A 57 0.23 10.01 -5.26
CA TYR A 57 1.37 10.93 -5.15
C TYR A 57 1.72 11.51 -6.52
N GLU A 58 0.81 12.34 -7.07
CA GLU A 58 0.94 12.97 -8.38
C GLU A 58 2.23 13.78 -8.53
N GLY A 59 2.69 14.43 -7.45
CA GLY A 59 3.89 15.26 -7.46
C GLY A 59 5.16 14.57 -6.97
N THR A 60 5.10 13.25 -6.71
CA THR A 60 6.20 12.52 -6.07
C THR A 60 6.76 11.46 -7.02
N THR A 61 8.08 11.46 -7.19
CA THR A 61 8.78 10.38 -7.87
C THR A 61 8.80 9.15 -6.96
N TYR A 62 8.48 7.99 -7.51
CA TYR A 62 8.53 6.75 -6.75
C TYR A 62 9.96 6.46 -6.28
N ASN A 63 10.07 6.10 -5.01
CA ASN A 63 11.24 5.48 -4.40
C ASN A 63 10.74 4.38 -3.46
N HIS A 64 11.56 3.38 -3.20
CA HIS A 64 11.17 2.29 -2.31
C HIS A 64 10.82 2.79 -0.90
N SER A 65 11.48 3.83 -0.42
CA SER A 65 11.20 4.43 0.89
C SER A 65 9.78 5.00 1.00
N VAL A 66 9.18 5.40 -0.11
CA VAL A 66 7.84 6.01 -0.12
C VAL A 66 6.77 4.99 0.30
N ILE A 67 6.95 3.72 -0.08
CA ILE A 67 5.98 2.66 0.25
C ILE A 67 6.48 1.72 1.35
N ALA A 68 7.65 1.96 1.92
CA ALA A 68 8.23 1.08 2.94
C ALA A 68 7.34 0.98 4.18
N GLU A 69 6.82 2.10 4.68
CA GLU A 69 5.95 2.12 5.87
C GLU A 69 4.66 1.31 5.68
N PRO A 70 3.86 1.53 4.62
CA PRO A 70 2.68 0.69 4.39
C PRO A 70 3.02 -0.79 4.21
N ILE A 71 4.12 -1.14 3.54
CA ILE A 71 4.54 -2.54 3.40
C ILE A 71 4.87 -3.15 4.78
N ARG A 72 5.60 -2.42 5.62
CA ARG A 72 5.92 -2.88 6.99
C ARG A 72 4.67 -3.08 7.82
N TRP A 73 3.70 -2.19 7.71
CA TRP A 73 2.44 -2.29 8.41
C TRP A 73 1.65 -3.54 7.98
N MET A 74 1.60 -3.80 6.66
CA MET A 74 0.95 -4.99 6.11
C MET A 74 1.57 -6.27 6.65
N LEU A 75 2.90 -6.34 6.68
CA LEU A 75 3.62 -7.50 7.22
C LEU A 75 3.36 -7.68 8.72
N LYS A 76 3.31 -6.60 9.47
CA LYS A 76 3.00 -6.64 10.90
C LYS A 76 1.58 -7.12 11.15
N HIS A 77 0.62 -6.63 10.38
CA HIS A 77 -0.77 -7.08 10.47
C HIS A 77 -0.88 -8.57 10.15
N PHE A 78 -0.24 -9.02 9.09
CA PHE A 78 -0.21 -10.43 8.71
C PHE A 78 0.38 -11.30 9.83
N LYS A 79 1.47 -10.83 10.44
CA LYS A 79 2.13 -11.57 11.53
C LYS A 79 1.22 -11.80 12.73
N THR A 80 0.35 -10.84 13.05
CA THR A 80 -0.58 -10.93 14.18
C THR A 80 -1.90 -11.62 13.84
N HIS A 81 -2.17 -11.90 12.55
CA HIS A 81 -3.41 -12.49 12.05
C HIS A 81 -3.15 -13.73 11.20
N LYS A 82 -2.21 -14.59 11.62
CA LYS A 82 -1.79 -15.77 10.85
C LYS A 82 -2.88 -16.81 10.62
N THR A 83 -3.89 -16.85 11.49
CA THR A 83 -4.99 -17.81 11.40
C THR A 83 -6.07 -17.37 10.43
N ASP A 84 -6.07 -16.10 10.04
CA ASP A 84 -7.01 -15.51 9.11
C ASP A 84 -6.41 -15.51 7.70
N THR A 85 -7.26 -15.53 6.68
CA THR A 85 -6.80 -15.46 5.30
C THR A 85 -6.85 -14.02 4.81
N PHE A 86 -5.68 -13.37 4.80
CA PHE A 86 -5.53 -12.01 4.32
C PHE A 86 -4.61 -11.94 3.10
N LYS A 87 -4.99 -11.08 2.17
CA LYS A 87 -4.13 -10.60 1.08
C LYS A 87 -3.99 -9.09 1.19
N TYR A 88 -2.86 -8.58 0.77
CA TYR A 88 -2.57 -7.16 0.83
C TYR A 88 -2.19 -6.65 -0.54
N LYS A 89 -2.71 -5.48 -0.90
CA LYS A 89 -2.38 -4.80 -2.15
C LYS A 89 -2.05 -3.34 -1.88
N LEU A 90 -1.08 -2.83 -2.60
CA LEU A 90 -0.81 -1.41 -2.67
C LEU A 90 -1.22 -0.92 -4.06
N TYR A 91 -2.18 -0.02 -4.08
CA TYR A 91 -2.67 0.60 -5.31
C TYR A 91 -2.17 2.04 -5.32
N GLY A 92 -1.19 2.33 -6.17
CA GLY A 92 -0.49 3.59 -6.13
C GLY A 92 -0.37 4.29 -7.48
N PHE A 93 -0.38 5.61 -7.43
CA PHE A 93 -0.08 6.47 -8.56
C PHE A 93 1.03 7.45 -8.18
N TYR A 94 2.07 7.50 -8.99
CA TYR A 94 3.24 8.36 -8.78
C TYR A 94 3.53 9.15 -10.05
N LYS A 95 4.21 10.27 -9.89
CA LYS A 95 4.63 11.11 -11.01
C LYS A 95 5.47 10.33 -12.02
N ASP A 96 6.47 9.59 -11.53
CA ASP A 96 7.36 8.75 -12.33
C ASP A 96 8.11 7.78 -11.41
N GLY A 97 9.02 6.99 -11.96
CA GLY A 97 9.91 6.13 -11.20
C GLY A 97 9.33 4.75 -10.84
N GLN A 98 8.13 4.41 -11.27
CA GLN A 98 7.51 3.12 -10.98
C GLN A 98 8.32 1.94 -11.53
N ASP A 99 9.11 2.15 -12.56
CA ASP A 99 10.00 1.15 -13.16
C ASP A 99 11.10 0.67 -12.20
N LYS A 100 11.36 1.39 -11.12
CA LYS A 100 12.28 0.96 -10.07
C LYS A 100 11.74 -0.24 -9.29
N LEU A 101 10.42 -0.44 -9.30
CA LEU A 101 9.79 -1.56 -8.64
C LEU A 101 9.83 -2.78 -9.56
N MET A 102 10.60 -3.78 -9.17
CA MET A 102 10.75 -5.02 -9.95
C MET A 102 9.62 -6.00 -9.62
N LEU A 103 8.90 -6.43 -10.64
CA LEU A 103 7.80 -7.37 -10.50
C LEU A 103 8.08 -8.66 -11.28
N PRO A 104 7.70 -9.83 -10.75
CA PRO A 104 7.09 -10.04 -9.45
C PRO A 104 8.05 -9.75 -8.28
N LEU A 105 7.51 -9.38 -7.14
CA LEU A 105 8.32 -9.12 -5.95
C LEU A 105 8.91 -10.43 -5.41
N THR A 106 10.20 -10.40 -5.09
CA THR A 106 10.87 -11.52 -4.41
C THR A 106 11.00 -11.24 -2.92
N VAL A 107 11.18 -12.29 -2.13
CA VAL A 107 11.43 -12.15 -0.69
C VAL A 107 12.69 -11.32 -0.44
N GLU A 108 13.75 -11.57 -1.20
CA GLU A 108 15.02 -10.85 -1.11
C GLU A 108 14.84 -9.36 -1.40
N PHE A 109 14.07 -9.02 -2.43
CA PHE A 109 13.78 -7.63 -2.78
C PHE A 109 13.03 -6.93 -1.64
N VAL A 110 12.00 -7.57 -1.08
CA VAL A 110 11.21 -7.02 0.02
C VAL A 110 12.10 -6.78 1.25
N LYS A 111 12.94 -7.75 1.60
CA LYS A 111 13.86 -7.63 2.73
C LYS A 111 14.83 -6.47 2.53
N ASP A 112 15.47 -6.38 1.37
CA ASP A 112 16.48 -5.36 1.10
C ASP A 112 15.88 -3.96 1.00
N LYS A 113 14.75 -3.79 0.31
CA LYS A 113 14.20 -2.47 -0.01
C LYS A 113 13.21 -1.95 1.03
N PHE A 114 12.48 -2.81 1.71
CA PHE A 114 11.41 -2.40 2.63
C PHE A 114 11.70 -2.71 4.09
N LEU A 115 12.55 -3.70 4.37
CA LEU A 115 12.82 -4.15 5.74
C LEU A 115 14.22 -3.76 6.23
N THR A 116 14.78 -2.71 5.67
CA THR A 116 16.05 -2.13 6.13
C THR A 116 15.88 -0.63 6.31
N PHE A 117 16.68 -0.07 7.20
CA PHE A 117 16.77 1.38 7.39
C PHE A 117 18.21 1.76 7.67
N LYS A 118 18.55 3.02 7.44
CA LYS A 118 19.88 3.56 7.74
C LYS A 118 19.78 4.50 8.93
N GLU A 119 20.70 4.32 9.88
CA GLU A 119 20.86 5.21 11.02
C GLU A 119 22.34 5.50 11.19
N LYS A 120 22.71 6.77 11.17
CA LYS A 120 24.11 7.23 11.25
C LYS A 120 25.03 6.53 10.23
N GLY A 121 24.53 6.33 9.01
CA GLY A 121 25.27 5.67 7.95
C GLY A 121 25.32 4.16 8.02
N THR A 122 24.78 3.54 9.08
CA THR A 122 24.75 2.09 9.25
C THR A 122 23.40 1.51 8.82
N LYS A 123 23.44 0.46 8.00
CA LYS A 123 22.25 -0.24 7.54
C LYS A 123 21.79 -1.25 8.58
N HIS A 124 20.55 -1.14 9.01
CA HIS A 124 19.91 -2.04 9.97
C HIS A 124 18.83 -2.89 9.30
N LYS A 125 18.61 -4.08 9.83
CA LYS A 125 17.61 -5.03 9.34
C LYS A 125 16.45 -5.12 10.32
N LEU A 126 15.23 -5.20 9.78
CA LEU A 126 14.00 -5.40 10.55
C LEU A 126 13.55 -6.86 10.58
N TYR A 127 14.38 -7.75 10.08
CA TYR A 127 14.10 -9.19 10.00
C TYR A 127 15.24 -10.01 10.56
#